data_b15e2aa8b4f170522615fe42348f3eb6
#
_entry.id   b15e2aa8b4f170522615fe42348f3eb6
#
_cell.length_a   1.000
_cell.length_b   1.000
_cell.length_c   1.000
_cell.angle_alpha   90.00
_cell.angle_beta   90.00
_cell.angle_gamma   90.00
#
_symmetry.space_group_name_H-M   'P 1'
#
loop_
_entity.id
_entity.type
_entity.pdbx_description
1 polymer ?
#
loop_
_entity_poly.entity_id
_entity_poly.type
_entity_poly.pdbx_seq_one_letter_code
_entity_poly.pdbx_strand_id
1 'polypeptide(L)'
;MENFKLDLLCAIKYLSDDRRAKALPALSDIGIFLRGSDLSRRKAFTHKYDLYGKYEVITNEEVKEYLDELVKDNLVISKSGYSLTKEGVAVIAELKPEALENPYIKANEAVERGEDYQYIGQYACYYRLDVFKKKSLNELLDNLEGYHSKVSPYPLEQEQVRAWTDCYKTLQECFKTMPKQYENLYVVFEYVLPNHKPGSKRSDGDIGVRSDVVLVSNTSTLVLEFKQRSEDFEGFVLQAKKYKTRLERYHEQARNMRNHSVLVLTKAKKHLKKHDGVTTCSKDYLSDIIQIIFENDSERHADIKGWLHAPFTD
;
A
#
# COMPACT_ATOMS: atom_id res chain seq x y z
N MET A 1 -27.83 -6.83 26.04
CA MET A 1 -27.68 -5.59 25.25
C MET A 1 -28.12 -5.86 23.84
N GLU A 2 -28.90 -4.99 23.23
CA GLU A 2 -29.30 -5.14 21.84
C GLU A 2 -28.04 -5.11 20.94
N ASN A 3 -27.98 -5.98 19.95
CA ASN A 3 -26.80 -6.12 19.08
C ASN A 3 -26.35 -4.79 18.46
N PHE A 4 -27.30 -3.90 18.14
CA PHE A 4 -27.00 -2.61 17.55
C PHE A 4 -26.27 -1.66 18.51
N LYS A 5 -26.61 -1.64 19.81
CA LYS A 5 -25.88 -0.82 20.81
C LYS A 5 -24.44 -1.28 20.96
N LEU A 6 -24.19 -2.58 20.95
CA LEU A 6 -22.83 -3.12 20.97
C LEU A 6 -22.06 -2.70 19.71
N ASP A 7 -22.69 -2.79 18.54
CA ASP A 7 -22.09 -2.37 17.28
C ASP A 7 -21.78 -0.87 17.26
N LEU A 8 -22.60 -0.01 17.88
CA LEU A 8 -22.30 1.42 18.06
C LEU A 8 -21.07 1.65 18.95
N LEU A 9 -20.96 0.92 20.06
CA LEU A 9 -19.76 1.01 20.91
C LEU A 9 -18.51 0.61 20.13
N CYS A 10 -18.58 -0.48 19.36
CA CYS A 10 -17.49 -0.92 18.50
C CYS A 10 -17.17 0.11 17.40
N ALA A 11 -18.20 0.72 16.77
CA ALA A 11 -18.00 1.75 15.76
C ALA A 11 -17.27 2.99 16.32
N ILE A 12 -17.64 3.44 17.53
CA ILE A 12 -16.93 4.53 18.22
C ILE A 12 -15.48 4.14 18.48
N LYS A 13 -15.22 2.92 18.96
CA LYS A 13 -13.87 2.41 19.21
C LYS A 13 -13.04 2.41 17.91
N TYR A 14 -13.56 1.82 16.84
CA TYR A 14 -12.87 1.75 15.55
C TYR A 14 -12.54 3.13 14.97
N LEU A 15 -13.50 4.05 15.01
CA LEU A 15 -13.29 5.41 14.52
C LEU A 15 -12.33 6.23 15.41
N SER A 16 -12.26 5.94 16.70
CA SER A 16 -11.34 6.58 17.63
C SER A 16 -9.90 6.08 17.48
N ASP A 17 -9.71 4.85 17.00
CA ASP A 17 -8.38 4.27 16.75
C ASP A 17 -7.72 4.83 15.48
N ASP A 18 -8.43 5.62 14.66
CA ASP A 18 -7.85 6.26 13.48
C ASP A 18 -6.84 7.33 13.90
N ARG A 19 -5.56 6.98 13.84
CA ARG A 19 -4.43 7.87 14.21
C ARG A 19 -4.35 9.16 13.37
N ARG A 20 -5.04 9.23 12.25
CA ARG A 20 -5.11 10.43 11.39
C ARG A 20 -6.23 11.36 11.80
N ALA A 21 -7.21 10.87 12.55
CA ALA A 21 -8.30 11.69 13.04
C ALA A 21 -7.82 12.55 14.23
N LYS A 22 -7.73 13.84 14.02
CA LYS A 22 -7.40 14.81 15.08
C LYS A 22 -8.55 15.10 16.06
N ALA A 23 -9.74 14.53 15.80
CA ALA A 23 -10.96 14.78 16.57
C ALA A 23 -11.69 13.46 16.84
N LEU A 24 -12.47 13.43 17.92
CA LEU A 24 -13.40 12.34 18.21
C LEU A 24 -14.42 12.18 17.08
N PRO A 25 -14.94 10.94 16.85
CA PRO A 25 -15.95 10.70 15.83
C PRO A 25 -17.22 11.51 16.12
N ALA A 26 -17.69 12.24 15.11
CA ALA A 26 -18.98 12.93 15.14
C ALA A 26 -20.10 11.96 14.79
N LEU A 27 -21.36 12.36 15.06
CA LEU A 27 -22.55 11.60 14.67
C LEU A 27 -22.53 11.24 13.17
N SER A 28 -22.16 12.20 12.33
CA SER A 28 -22.04 11.99 10.88
C SER A 28 -21.00 10.94 10.51
N ASP A 29 -19.86 10.91 11.22
CA ASP A 29 -18.80 9.92 10.97
C ASP A 29 -19.28 8.51 11.29
N ILE A 30 -20.00 8.35 12.42
CA ILE A 30 -20.57 7.08 12.85
C ILE A 30 -21.64 6.61 11.86
N GLY A 31 -22.57 7.48 11.48
CA GLY A 31 -23.63 7.14 10.53
C GLY A 31 -23.08 6.78 9.13
N ILE A 32 -22.10 7.51 8.64
CA ILE A 32 -21.43 7.22 7.36
C ILE A 32 -20.69 5.88 7.42
N PHE A 33 -20.02 5.56 8.53
CA PHE A 33 -19.33 4.29 8.75
C PHE A 33 -20.31 3.12 8.72
N LEU A 34 -21.41 3.22 9.47
CA LEU A 34 -22.41 2.15 9.55
C LEU A 34 -23.13 1.91 8.21
N ARG A 35 -23.33 2.94 7.40
CA ARG A 35 -23.90 2.82 6.05
C ARG A 35 -22.94 2.39 4.96
N GLY A 36 -21.65 2.37 5.23
CA GLY A 36 -20.63 2.05 4.22
C GLY A 36 -20.51 3.10 3.12
N SER A 37 -20.83 4.36 3.42
CA SER A 37 -20.83 5.44 2.43
C SER A 37 -19.41 5.88 2.07
N ASP A 38 -19.17 6.07 0.78
CA ASP A 38 -17.93 6.59 0.22
C ASP A 38 -17.59 8.03 0.61
N LEU A 39 -18.47 8.71 1.29
CA LEU A 39 -18.30 10.10 1.71
C LEU A 39 -17.50 10.26 3.01
N SER A 40 -17.10 9.16 3.67
CA SER A 40 -16.33 9.23 4.91
C SER A 40 -14.96 9.87 4.70
N ARG A 41 -14.67 10.90 5.47
CA ARG A 41 -13.32 11.49 5.55
C ARG A 41 -12.28 10.53 6.17
N ARG A 42 -12.75 9.45 6.77
CA ARG A 42 -11.98 8.39 7.44
C ARG A 42 -11.91 7.10 6.62
N LYS A 43 -12.16 7.18 5.30
CA LYS A 43 -12.20 6.03 4.36
C LYS A 43 -11.08 5.03 4.53
N ALA A 44 -9.89 5.52 4.76
CA ALA A 44 -8.70 4.71 4.82
C ALA A 44 -8.66 3.67 5.95
N PHE A 45 -9.55 3.81 6.93
CA PHE A 45 -9.51 3.01 8.15
C PHE A 45 -10.71 2.05 8.28
N THR A 46 -11.82 2.41 7.68
CA THR A 46 -13.13 1.84 8.02
C THR A 46 -13.49 0.55 7.32
N HIS A 47 -13.00 0.29 6.11
CA HIS A 47 -13.34 -0.89 5.31
C HIS A 47 -12.88 -2.25 5.88
N LYS A 48 -12.03 -2.24 6.91
CA LYS A 48 -11.51 -3.46 7.54
C LYS A 48 -12.44 -4.08 8.54
N TYR A 49 -13.39 -3.32 8.98
CA TYR A 49 -14.29 -3.74 10.03
C TYR A 49 -15.55 -4.32 9.43
N ASP A 50 -15.96 -5.44 9.95
CA ASP A 50 -17.22 -6.13 9.62
C ASP A 50 -18.48 -5.27 9.81
N LEU A 51 -18.35 -4.19 10.60
CA LEU A 51 -19.41 -3.21 10.82
C LEU A 51 -19.54 -2.17 9.71
N TYR A 52 -18.53 -1.99 8.86
CA TYR A 52 -18.61 -1.02 7.79
C TYR A 52 -19.67 -1.44 6.76
N GLY A 53 -20.66 -0.59 6.56
CA GLY A 53 -21.76 -0.88 5.65
C GLY A 53 -22.80 -1.88 6.16
N LYS A 54 -22.70 -2.34 7.40
CA LYS A 54 -23.64 -3.32 7.97
C LYS A 54 -25.08 -2.81 8.06
N TYR A 55 -25.26 -1.50 8.13
CA TYR A 55 -26.55 -0.84 8.32
C TYR A 55 -26.82 0.21 7.22
N GLU A 56 -26.93 -0.25 5.97
CA GLU A 56 -27.02 0.59 4.75
C GLU A 56 -28.12 1.67 4.77
N VAL A 57 -29.23 1.38 5.45
CA VAL A 57 -30.42 2.27 5.45
C VAL A 57 -30.61 3.06 6.74
N ILE A 58 -29.71 2.93 7.72
CA ILE A 58 -29.86 3.63 9.01
C ILE A 58 -29.72 5.13 8.85
N THR A 59 -30.59 5.89 9.50
CA THR A 59 -30.55 7.36 9.51
C THR A 59 -29.67 7.90 10.63
N ASN A 60 -29.23 9.16 10.52
CA ASN A 60 -28.48 9.80 11.60
C ASN A 60 -29.34 10.03 12.85
N GLU A 61 -30.65 10.22 12.67
CA GLU A 61 -31.62 10.37 13.76
C GLU A 61 -31.69 9.09 14.60
N GLU A 62 -31.83 7.94 13.95
CA GLU A 62 -31.84 6.63 14.64
C GLU A 62 -30.50 6.37 15.36
N VAL A 63 -29.36 6.62 14.69
CA VAL A 63 -28.05 6.50 15.33
C VAL A 63 -27.94 7.38 16.56
N LYS A 64 -28.48 8.62 16.48
CA LYS A 64 -28.45 9.59 17.58
C LYS A 64 -29.28 9.11 18.77
N GLU A 65 -30.49 8.57 18.55
CA GLU A 65 -31.34 8.06 19.62
C GLU A 65 -30.61 6.99 20.45
N TYR A 66 -30.00 6.00 19.79
CA TYR A 66 -29.23 4.96 20.48
C TYR A 66 -27.95 5.50 21.16
N LEU A 67 -27.29 6.49 20.57
CA LEU A 67 -26.14 7.14 21.20
C LEU A 67 -26.56 7.93 22.47
N ASP A 68 -27.71 8.59 22.44
CA ASP A 68 -28.25 9.30 23.61
C ASP A 68 -28.58 8.32 24.75
N GLU A 69 -29.10 7.12 24.44
CA GLU A 69 -29.27 6.03 25.41
C GLU A 69 -27.93 5.55 25.97
N LEU A 70 -26.93 5.31 25.13
CA LEU A 70 -25.58 4.89 25.57
C LEU A 70 -24.91 5.95 26.46
N VAL A 71 -25.16 7.23 26.19
CA VAL A 71 -24.70 8.34 27.05
C VAL A 71 -25.42 8.30 28.40
N LYS A 72 -26.75 8.08 28.42
CA LYS A 72 -27.54 7.94 29.63
C LYS A 72 -27.09 6.75 30.46
N ASP A 73 -26.73 5.65 29.82
CA ASP A 73 -26.21 4.43 30.44
C ASP A 73 -24.73 4.55 30.89
N ASN A 74 -24.13 5.74 30.73
CA ASN A 74 -22.72 6.04 31.06
C ASN A 74 -21.71 5.16 30.31
N LEU A 75 -22.05 4.66 29.12
CA LEU A 75 -21.14 3.87 28.27
C LEU A 75 -20.39 4.74 27.26
N VAL A 76 -20.94 5.92 26.94
CA VAL A 76 -20.40 6.87 25.97
C VAL A 76 -20.40 8.29 26.55
N ILE A 77 -19.39 9.07 26.22
CA ILE A 77 -19.32 10.50 26.51
C ILE A 77 -19.54 11.27 25.22
N SER A 78 -20.46 12.26 25.26
CA SER A 78 -20.69 13.21 24.17
C SER A 78 -20.21 14.61 24.58
N LYS A 79 -19.13 15.10 23.93
CA LYS A 79 -18.61 16.46 24.09
C LYS A 79 -18.42 17.11 22.72
N SER A 80 -17.20 17.15 22.23
CA SER A 80 -16.85 17.58 20.85
C SER A 80 -16.94 16.45 19.83
N GLY A 81 -17.54 15.34 20.18
CA GLY A 81 -17.70 14.06 19.51
C GLY A 81 -18.03 12.99 20.51
N TYR A 82 -18.02 11.74 20.06
CA TYR A 82 -18.34 10.59 20.91
C TYR A 82 -17.09 9.82 21.29
N SER A 83 -16.97 9.43 22.57
CA SER A 83 -15.89 8.58 23.09
C SER A 83 -16.44 7.56 24.06
N LEU A 84 -15.78 6.42 24.18
CA LEU A 84 -16.14 5.40 25.17
C LEU A 84 -15.74 5.82 26.57
N THR A 85 -16.56 5.43 27.56
CA THR A 85 -16.17 5.44 28.97
C THR A 85 -15.36 4.18 29.30
N LYS A 86 -14.86 4.06 30.53
CA LYS A 86 -14.25 2.80 31.01
C LYS A 86 -15.26 1.65 31.01
N GLU A 87 -16.50 1.94 31.37
CA GLU A 87 -17.60 1.01 31.40
C GLU A 87 -17.97 0.57 29.97
N GLY A 88 -18.00 1.48 29.01
CA GLY A 88 -18.20 1.17 27.59
C GLY A 88 -17.12 0.26 27.01
N VAL A 89 -15.86 0.49 27.39
CA VAL A 89 -14.74 -0.39 27.02
C VAL A 89 -14.90 -1.77 27.68
N ALA A 90 -15.30 -1.83 28.95
CA ALA A 90 -15.51 -3.10 29.66
C ALA A 90 -16.62 -3.96 29.00
N VAL A 91 -17.71 -3.33 28.55
CA VAL A 91 -18.77 -4.02 27.80
C VAL A 91 -18.25 -4.62 26.50
N ILE A 92 -17.42 -3.90 25.75
CA ILE A 92 -16.81 -4.45 24.52
C ILE A 92 -15.87 -5.61 24.90
N ALA A 93 -15.06 -5.46 25.97
CA ALA A 93 -14.14 -6.51 26.41
C ALA A 93 -14.85 -7.82 26.78
N GLU A 94 -16.07 -7.72 27.31
CA GLU A 94 -16.88 -8.89 27.70
C GLU A 94 -17.60 -9.52 26.51
N LEU A 95 -18.21 -8.71 25.64
CA LEU A 95 -19.15 -9.19 24.61
C LEU A 95 -18.51 -9.31 23.20
N LYS A 96 -17.48 -8.54 22.90
CA LYS A 96 -16.79 -8.54 21.60
C LYS A 96 -15.31 -8.15 21.78
N PRO A 97 -14.49 -8.95 22.50
CA PRO A 97 -13.12 -8.61 22.85
C PRO A 97 -12.24 -8.33 21.63
N GLU A 98 -12.48 -8.97 20.50
CA GLU A 98 -11.76 -8.75 19.25
C GLU A 98 -11.88 -7.31 18.73
N ALA A 99 -12.93 -6.58 19.10
CA ALA A 99 -13.11 -5.17 18.73
C ALA A 99 -12.17 -4.21 19.48
N LEU A 100 -11.57 -4.66 20.58
CA LEU A 100 -10.55 -3.91 21.32
C LEU A 100 -9.15 -4.13 20.76
N GLU A 101 -8.98 -5.18 19.96
CA GLU A 101 -7.70 -5.45 19.31
C GLU A 101 -7.42 -4.35 18.27
N ASN A 102 -6.35 -3.60 18.49
CA ASN A 102 -5.93 -2.62 17.50
C ASN A 102 -5.35 -3.36 16.29
N PRO A 103 -5.94 -3.24 15.08
CA PRO A 103 -5.44 -3.93 13.90
C PRO A 103 -3.99 -3.57 13.56
N TYR A 104 -3.49 -2.42 14.03
CA TYR A 104 -2.08 -2.03 13.90
C TYR A 104 -1.17 -2.82 14.83
N ILE A 105 -1.65 -3.18 16.03
CA ILE A 105 -0.89 -3.99 17.00
C ILE A 105 -0.81 -5.43 16.50
N LYS A 106 -1.90 -6.01 16.00
CA LYS A 106 -1.87 -7.37 15.40
C LYS A 106 -0.88 -7.51 14.25
N ALA A 107 -0.81 -6.51 13.38
CA ALA A 107 0.17 -6.51 12.30
C ALA A 107 1.62 -6.45 12.84
N ASN A 108 1.85 -5.69 13.92
CA ASN A 108 3.17 -5.58 14.56
C ASN A 108 3.53 -6.85 15.36
N GLU A 109 2.59 -7.45 16.07
CA GLU A 109 2.81 -8.67 16.85
C GLU A 109 3.04 -9.91 15.96
N ALA A 110 2.43 -9.99 14.79
CA ALA A 110 2.73 -11.04 13.81
C ALA A 110 4.17 -10.92 13.31
N VAL A 111 4.66 -9.68 13.18
CA VAL A 111 6.05 -9.38 12.82
C VAL A 111 7.02 -9.76 13.95
N GLU A 112 6.67 -9.50 15.21
CA GLU A 112 7.51 -9.83 16.38
C GLU A 112 7.58 -11.33 16.65
N ARG A 113 6.53 -12.10 16.31
CA ARG A 113 6.50 -13.56 16.47
C ARG A 113 7.31 -14.33 15.43
N GLY A 114 7.90 -13.64 14.45
CA GLY A 114 8.71 -14.30 13.43
C GLY A 114 7.91 -15.23 12.51
N GLU A 115 6.59 -15.16 12.56
CA GLU A 115 5.70 -15.92 11.68
C GLU A 115 5.85 -15.37 10.26
N ASP A 116 6.65 -16.04 9.45
CA ASP A 116 6.77 -15.95 7.97
C ASP A 116 6.51 -14.59 7.29
N TYR A 117 6.83 -13.49 7.98
CA TYR A 117 6.72 -12.15 7.40
C TYR A 117 7.69 -11.92 6.24
N GLN A 118 8.71 -12.76 6.11
CA GLN A 118 9.64 -12.71 4.97
C GLN A 118 8.96 -13.05 3.64
N TYR A 119 7.82 -13.74 3.66
CA TYR A 119 7.17 -14.25 2.45
C TYR A 119 5.79 -13.68 2.19
N ILE A 120 5.08 -13.19 3.21
CA ILE A 120 3.76 -12.57 3.04
C ILE A 120 3.97 -11.07 2.86
N GLY A 121 4.07 -10.62 1.63
CA GLY A 121 4.01 -9.21 1.31
C GLY A 121 5.29 -8.56 0.80
N GLN A 122 6.28 -9.33 0.39
CA GLN A 122 7.48 -8.75 -0.21
C GLN A 122 7.20 -8.13 -1.59
N TYR A 123 6.18 -8.59 -2.30
CA TYR A 123 5.71 -8.05 -3.58
C TYR A 123 4.24 -8.41 -3.81
N ALA A 124 3.56 -7.64 -4.64
CA ALA A 124 2.15 -7.92 -4.96
C ALA A 124 2.01 -9.04 -5.98
N CYS A 125 2.67 -8.87 -7.12
CA CYS A 125 2.67 -9.85 -8.20
C CYS A 125 3.88 -9.62 -9.10
N TYR A 126 4.19 -10.63 -9.92
CA TYR A 126 5.22 -10.51 -10.96
C TYR A 126 4.80 -11.26 -12.21
N TYR A 127 5.31 -10.79 -13.33
CA TYR A 127 5.07 -11.40 -14.64
C TYR A 127 6.34 -11.34 -15.48
N ARG A 128 6.53 -12.33 -16.35
CA ARG A 128 7.44 -12.17 -17.47
C ARG A 128 6.83 -11.17 -18.47
N LEU A 129 7.64 -10.38 -19.14
CA LEU A 129 7.17 -9.25 -19.95
C LEU A 129 6.21 -9.67 -21.06
N ASP A 130 6.46 -10.82 -21.74
CA ASP A 130 5.57 -11.34 -22.77
C ASP A 130 4.19 -11.75 -22.22
N VAL A 131 4.14 -12.18 -20.96
CA VAL A 131 2.89 -12.49 -20.23
C VAL A 131 2.19 -11.20 -19.82
N PHE A 132 2.95 -10.23 -19.30
CA PHE A 132 2.40 -8.94 -18.86
C PHE A 132 1.77 -8.17 -20.03
N LYS A 133 2.38 -8.19 -21.21
CA LYS A 133 1.81 -7.59 -22.44
C LYS A 133 0.38 -8.05 -22.76
N LYS A 134 0.01 -9.24 -22.30
CA LYS A 134 -1.31 -9.86 -22.55
C LYS A 134 -2.29 -9.72 -21.39
N LYS A 135 -1.79 -9.25 -20.22
CA LYS A 135 -2.63 -9.06 -19.04
C LYS A 135 -3.57 -7.88 -19.22
N SER A 136 -4.81 -8.05 -18.81
CA SER A 136 -5.78 -6.95 -18.73
C SER A 136 -5.53 -6.09 -17.48
N LEU A 137 -6.05 -4.87 -17.50
CA LEU A 137 -6.03 -3.99 -16.32
C LEU A 137 -6.73 -4.63 -15.13
N ASN A 138 -7.89 -5.26 -15.33
CA ASN A 138 -8.66 -5.88 -14.25
C ASN A 138 -7.87 -7.00 -13.58
N GLU A 139 -7.24 -7.89 -14.34
CA GLU A 139 -6.40 -8.95 -13.77
C GLU A 139 -5.23 -8.42 -12.93
N LEU A 140 -4.63 -7.30 -13.34
CA LEU A 140 -3.59 -6.65 -12.52
C LEU A 140 -4.17 -6.03 -11.26
N LEU A 141 -5.28 -5.29 -11.39
CA LEU A 141 -5.92 -4.66 -10.23
C LEU A 141 -6.38 -5.70 -9.21
N ASP A 142 -6.99 -6.80 -9.63
CA ASP A 142 -7.39 -7.90 -8.74
C ASP A 142 -6.21 -8.42 -7.90
N ASN A 143 -5.03 -8.58 -8.51
CA ASN A 143 -3.83 -9.00 -7.80
C ASN A 143 -3.31 -7.93 -6.83
N LEU A 144 -3.30 -6.66 -7.24
CA LEU A 144 -2.84 -5.53 -6.42
C LEU A 144 -3.78 -5.27 -5.23
N GLU A 145 -5.09 -5.33 -5.46
CA GLU A 145 -6.12 -5.20 -4.42
C GLU A 145 -6.06 -6.37 -3.44
N GLY A 146 -5.95 -7.60 -3.96
CA GLY A 146 -5.80 -8.80 -3.15
C GLY A 146 -4.53 -8.78 -2.29
N TYR A 147 -3.43 -8.24 -2.80
CA TYR A 147 -2.22 -8.01 -2.03
C TYR A 147 -2.41 -6.91 -0.98
N HIS A 148 -2.93 -5.75 -1.40
CA HIS A 148 -3.15 -4.61 -0.52
C HIS A 148 -4.02 -5.00 0.68
N SER A 149 -5.08 -5.79 0.47
CA SER A 149 -5.97 -6.25 1.53
C SER A 149 -5.28 -7.13 2.59
N LYS A 150 -4.18 -7.81 2.21
CA LYS A 150 -3.40 -8.69 3.10
C LYS A 150 -2.34 -7.94 3.89
N VAL A 151 -1.70 -6.93 3.27
CA VAL A 151 -0.50 -6.30 3.85
C VAL A 151 -0.72 -4.89 4.35
N SER A 152 -1.75 -4.21 3.87
CA SER A 152 -2.04 -2.84 4.30
C SER A 152 -3.05 -2.85 5.44
N PRO A 153 -2.74 -2.17 6.54
CA PRO A 153 -3.74 -1.88 7.56
C PRO A 153 -4.76 -0.82 7.11
N TYR A 154 -4.56 -0.22 5.95
CA TYR A 154 -5.42 0.84 5.39
C TYR A 154 -6.26 0.29 4.25
N PRO A 155 -7.50 0.76 4.08
CA PRO A 155 -8.29 0.42 2.91
C PRO A 155 -7.64 0.97 1.65
N LEU A 156 -7.99 0.37 0.54
CA LEU A 156 -7.56 0.81 -0.75
C LEU A 156 -8.25 2.13 -1.11
N GLU A 157 -7.47 3.19 -1.26
CA GLU A 157 -7.98 4.49 -1.71
C GLU A 157 -8.13 4.52 -3.23
N GLN A 158 -9.15 5.22 -3.73
CA GLN A 158 -9.34 5.39 -5.19
C GLN A 158 -8.14 6.03 -5.87
N GLU A 159 -7.38 6.86 -5.15
CA GLU A 159 -6.15 7.46 -5.64
C GLU A 159 -5.07 6.41 -5.92
N GLN A 160 -4.98 5.38 -5.07
CA GLN A 160 -4.07 4.26 -5.29
C GLN A 160 -4.47 3.45 -6.52
N VAL A 161 -5.77 3.16 -6.70
CA VAL A 161 -6.27 2.46 -7.89
C VAL A 161 -6.00 3.26 -9.16
N ARG A 162 -6.16 4.59 -9.11
CA ARG A 162 -5.82 5.49 -10.22
C ARG A 162 -4.32 5.47 -10.53
N ALA A 163 -3.48 5.46 -9.50
CA ALA A 163 -2.03 5.39 -9.65
C ALA A 163 -1.62 4.06 -10.31
N TRP A 164 -2.15 2.94 -9.88
CA TRP A 164 -1.92 1.63 -10.51
C TRP A 164 -2.42 1.57 -11.95
N THR A 165 -3.61 2.16 -12.21
CA THR A 165 -4.17 2.24 -13.56
C THR A 165 -3.28 3.04 -14.51
N ASP A 166 -2.75 4.18 -14.04
CA ASP A 166 -1.86 5.05 -14.81
C ASP A 166 -0.51 4.36 -15.07
N CYS A 167 0.02 3.70 -14.05
CA CYS A 167 1.23 2.87 -14.15
C CYS A 167 1.05 1.75 -15.19
N TYR A 168 -0.05 0.98 -15.11
CA TYR A 168 -0.35 -0.09 -16.06
C TYR A 168 -0.42 0.44 -17.50
N LYS A 169 -1.19 1.52 -17.73
CA LYS A 169 -1.33 2.11 -19.07
C LYS A 169 0.00 2.57 -19.64
N THR A 170 0.80 3.24 -18.81
CA THR A 170 2.13 3.71 -19.20
C THR A 170 3.06 2.55 -19.56
N LEU A 171 3.05 1.47 -18.76
CA LEU A 171 3.86 0.29 -19.04
C LEU A 171 3.36 -0.48 -20.29
N GLN A 172 2.05 -0.61 -20.49
CA GLN A 172 1.51 -1.25 -21.68
C GLN A 172 1.87 -0.48 -22.96
N GLU A 173 1.76 0.85 -22.95
CA GLU A 173 2.20 1.70 -24.06
C GLU A 173 3.71 1.53 -24.33
N CYS A 174 4.52 1.58 -23.28
CA CYS A 174 5.96 1.40 -23.34
C CYS A 174 6.37 0.03 -23.93
N PHE A 175 5.82 -1.05 -23.37
CA PHE A 175 6.22 -2.40 -23.72
C PHE A 175 5.66 -2.86 -25.08
N LYS A 176 4.60 -2.24 -25.58
CA LYS A 176 4.02 -2.55 -26.89
C LYS A 176 5.04 -2.36 -28.02
N THR A 177 5.90 -1.37 -27.91
CA THR A 177 6.91 -1.01 -28.92
C THR A 177 8.26 -1.67 -28.69
N MET A 178 8.45 -2.37 -27.56
CA MET A 178 9.72 -2.99 -27.25
C MET A 178 10.00 -4.24 -28.08
N PRO A 179 11.24 -4.41 -28.59
CA PRO A 179 11.67 -5.60 -29.30
C PRO A 179 11.52 -6.89 -28.49
N LYS A 180 11.36 -8.02 -29.19
CA LYS A 180 11.17 -9.35 -28.57
C LYS A 180 12.33 -9.79 -27.66
N GLN A 181 13.54 -9.32 -27.90
CA GLN A 181 14.70 -9.66 -27.05
C GLN A 181 14.52 -9.28 -25.57
N TYR A 182 13.60 -8.35 -25.27
CA TYR A 182 13.30 -7.93 -23.89
C TYR A 182 12.15 -8.74 -23.24
N GLU A 183 11.54 -9.69 -23.93
CA GLU A 183 10.40 -10.47 -23.43
C GLU A 183 10.75 -11.36 -22.22
N ASN A 184 12.05 -11.59 -21.99
CA ASN A 184 12.56 -12.33 -20.84
C ASN A 184 12.70 -11.50 -19.56
N LEU A 185 12.48 -10.18 -19.61
CA LEU A 185 12.42 -9.34 -18.42
C LEU A 185 11.24 -9.73 -17.54
N TYR A 186 11.43 -9.61 -16.24
CA TYR A 186 10.34 -9.73 -15.28
C TYR A 186 9.89 -8.35 -14.81
N VAL A 187 8.59 -8.18 -14.65
CA VAL A 187 7.92 -6.98 -14.14
C VAL A 187 7.37 -7.33 -12.77
N VAL A 188 7.91 -6.74 -11.71
CA VAL A 188 7.52 -6.98 -10.32
C VAL A 188 6.80 -5.76 -9.78
N PHE A 189 5.61 -5.90 -9.22
CA PHE A 189 4.79 -4.81 -8.69
C PHE A 189 4.85 -4.76 -7.17
N GLU A 190 4.87 -3.53 -6.62
CA GLU A 190 4.80 -3.22 -5.19
C GLU A 190 5.86 -3.98 -4.38
N TYR A 191 7.11 -3.98 -4.86
CA TYR A 191 8.21 -4.67 -4.17
C TYR A 191 8.64 -3.91 -2.91
N VAL A 192 8.64 -4.61 -1.78
CA VAL A 192 8.97 -4.05 -0.47
C VAL A 192 10.48 -4.01 -0.26
N LEU A 193 10.98 -2.82 0.02
CA LEU A 193 12.37 -2.56 0.37
C LEU A 193 12.45 -2.16 1.86
N PRO A 194 13.19 -2.87 2.71
CA PRO A 194 13.29 -2.55 4.13
C PRO A 194 13.79 -1.11 4.37
N ASN A 195 13.26 -0.43 5.38
CA ASN A 195 13.66 0.94 5.72
C ASN A 195 14.93 1.06 6.55
N HIS A 196 15.34 -0.01 7.20
CA HIS A 196 16.47 -0.03 8.13
C HIS A 196 17.52 -1.06 7.71
N LYS A 197 18.70 -0.93 8.26
CA LYS A 197 19.72 -1.95 8.11
C LYS A 197 19.25 -3.28 8.73
N PRO A 198 19.53 -4.41 8.07
CA PRO A 198 19.35 -5.71 8.68
C PRO A 198 19.99 -5.75 10.09
N GLY A 199 19.31 -6.37 11.05
CA GLY A 199 19.79 -6.43 12.44
C GLY A 199 19.58 -5.18 13.30
N SER A 200 19.18 -4.04 12.75
CA SER A 200 18.79 -2.89 13.58
C SER A 200 17.39 -3.13 14.18
N LYS A 201 17.17 -2.66 15.43
CA LYS A 201 15.84 -2.72 16.03
C LYS A 201 14.85 -1.93 15.16
N ARG A 202 13.75 -2.57 14.76
CA ARG A 202 12.62 -1.87 14.11
C ARG A 202 12.12 -0.78 15.03
N SER A 203 11.96 0.42 14.51
CA SER A 203 11.08 1.40 15.15
C SER A 203 9.64 0.99 14.84
N ASP A 204 8.77 1.05 15.87
CA ASP A 204 7.35 0.75 15.72
C ASP A 204 6.76 1.47 14.49
N GLY A 205 6.21 0.71 13.55
CA GLY A 205 5.56 1.22 12.34
C GLY A 205 6.44 1.30 11.09
N ASP A 206 7.66 0.77 11.08
CA ASP A 206 8.52 0.75 9.89
C ASP A 206 8.20 -0.45 8.97
N ILE A 207 7.19 -0.28 8.14
CA ILE A 207 6.71 -1.32 7.19
C ILE A 207 7.63 -1.46 5.96
N GLY A 208 8.71 -0.71 5.88
CA GLY A 208 9.50 -0.59 4.67
C GLY A 208 8.88 0.42 3.67
N VAL A 209 9.58 0.64 2.57
CA VAL A 209 9.05 1.40 1.44
C VAL A 209 8.78 0.46 0.29
N ARG A 210 7.71 0.71 -0.46
CA ARG A 210 7.37 -0.06 -1.65
C ARG A 210 7.73 0.73 -2.88
N SER A 211 8.42 0.07 -3.80
CA SER A 211 8.61 0.61 -5.14
C SER A 211 7.42 0.22 -6.01
N ASP A 212 6.96 1.13 -6.86
CA ASP A 212 5.80 0.85 -7.72
C ASP A 212 6.07 -0.35 -8.64
N VAL A 213 7.21 -0.36 -9.32
CA VAL A 213 7.61 -1.44 -10.23
C VAL A 213 9.12 -1.67 -10.18
N VAL A 214 9.54 -2.93 -10.25
CA VAL A 214 10.93 -3.31 -10.52
C VAL A 214 10.99 -4.19 -11.76
N LEU A 215 11.80 -3.81 -12.74
CA LEU A 215 12.16 -4.68 -13.86
C LEU A 215 13.43 -5.45 -13.48
N VAL A 216 13.41 -6.76 -13.72
CA VAL A 216 14.51 -7.66 -13.36
C VAL A 216 14.92 -8.48 -14.57
N SER A 217 16.21 -8.44 -14.88
CA SER A 217 16.85 -9.36 -15.82
C SER A 217 17.84 -10.27 -15.08
N ASN A 218 18.63 -11.00 -15.83
CA ASN A 218 19.69 -11.82 -15.29
C ASN A 218 20.86 -11.02 -14.69
N THR A 219 21.10 -9.79 -15.16
CA THR A 219 22.29 -8.99 -14.80
C THR A 219 21.98 -7.59 -14.32
N SER A 220 20.73 -7.16 -14.47
CA SER A 220 20.32 -5.77 -14.15
C SER A 220 18.98 -5.71 -13.45
N THR A 221 18.81 -4.68 -12.62
CA THR A 221 17.52 -4.30 -12.06
C THR A 221 17.24 -2.84 -12.37
N LEU A 222 15.97 -2.52 -12.59
CA LEU A 222 15.52 -1.15 -12.80
C LEU A 222 14.29 -0.88 -11.93
N VAL A 223 14.45 0.00 -10.94
CA VAL A 223 13.32 0.51 -10.16
C VAL A 223 12.65 1.63 -10.93
N LEU A 224 11.35 1.50 -11.12
CA LEU A 224 10.47 2.52 -11.69
C LEU A 224 9.57 3.07 -10.59
N GLU A 225 9.64 4.36 -10.36
CA GLU A 225 8.75 5.10 -9.48
C GLU A 225 7.87 6.01 -10.33
N PHE A 226 6.55 5.93 -10.20
CA PHE A 226 5.60 6.67 -11.01
C PHE A 226 5.00 7.82 -10.22
N LYS A 227 4.96 9.01 -10.82
CA LYS A 227 4.29 10.18 -10.24
C LYS A 227 3.39 10.84 -11.27
N GLN A 228 2.14 11.06 -10.91
CA GLN A 228 1.16 11.80 -11.73
C GLN A 228 1.44 13.31 -11.67
N ARG A 229 2.64 13.70 -12.08
CA ARG A 229 3.14 15.09 -12.06
C ARG A 229 3.76 15.44 -13.40
N SER A 230 3.88 16.75 -13.65
CA SER A 230 4.55 17.30 -14.82
C SER A 230 6.02 17.68 -14.58
N GLU A 231 6.40 17.80 -13.30
CA GLU A 231 7.73 18.24 -12.87
C GLU A 231 8.30 17.30 -11.81
N ASP A 232 9.62 17.20 -11.77
CA ASP A 232 10.34 16.46 -10.76
C ASP A 232 10.52 17.33 -9.49
N PHE A 233 10.30 16.69 -8.33
CA PHE A 233 10.59 17.28 -7.03
C PHE A 233 11.73 16.50 -6.38
N GLU A 234 12.62 17.20 -5.69
CA GLU A 234 13.78 16.62 -5.01
C GLU A 234 13.40 15.43 -4.11
N GLY A 235 12.28 15.53 -3.39
CA GLY A 235 11.78 14.44 -2.53
C GLY A 235 11.48 13.15 -3.29
N PHE A 236 10.95 13.22 -4.51
CA PHE A 236 10.67 12.04 -5.34
C PHE A 236 11.95 11.45 -5.93
N VAL A 237 12.87 12.31 -6.36
CA VAL A 237 14.20 11.89 -6.83
C VAL A 237 14.96 11.18 -5.71
N LEU A 238 14.92 11.74 -4.48
CA LEU A 238 15.52 11.13 -3.31
C LEU A 238 14.87 9.77 -2.96
N GLN A 239 13.55 9.65 -3.09
CA GLN A 239 12.83 8.40 -2.90
C GLN A 239 13.33 7.32 -3.88
N ALA A 240 13.36 7.63 -5.17
CA ALA A 240 13.84 6.73 -6.22
C ALA A 240 15.32 6.35 -6.00
N LYS A 241 16.17 7.30 -5.57
CA LYS A 241 17.57 7.04 -5.20
C LYS A 241 17.69 6.08 -4.02
N LYS A 242 16.85 6.24 -3.00
CA LYS A 242 16.83 5.35 -1.84
C LYS A 242 16.52 3.91 -2.22
N TYR A 243 15.59 3.67 -3.13
CA TYR A 243 15.26 2.33 -3.58
C TYR A 243 16.45 1.63 -4.25
N LYS A 244 17.07 2.32 -5.21
CA LYS A 244 18.30 1.84 -5.86
C LYS A 244 19.38 1.49 -4.83
N THR A 245 19.68 2.44 -3.91
CA THR A 245 20.71 2.26 -2.88
C THR A 245 20.45 1.04 -1.98
N ARG A 246 19.17 0.75 -1.70
CA ARG A 246 18.79 -0.42 -0.89
C ARG A 246 19.02 -1.73 -1.62
N LEU A 247 18.70 -1.79 -2.89
CA LEU A 247 19.03 -2.97 -3.72
C LEU A 247 20.54 -3.17 -3.79
N GLU A 248 21.30 -2.12 -4.04
CA GLU A 248 22.77 -2.18 -4.16
C GLU A 248 23.46 -2.63 -2.87
N ARG A 249 22.93 -2.19 -1.72
CA ARG A 249 23.64 -2.43 -0.43
C ARG A 249 23.16 -3.66 0.31
N TYR A 250 21.87 -3.96 0.26
CA TYR A 250 21.27 -4.90 1.19
C TYR A 250 20.62 -6.11 0.54
N HIS A 251 20.21 -6.03 -0.72
CA HIS A 251 19.59 -7.18 -1.41
C HIS A 251 20.65 -8.15 -1.89
N GLU A 252 20.67 -9.36 -1.36
CA GLU A 252 21.76 -10.31 -1.56
C GLU A 252 22.08 -10.61 -3.04
N GLN A 253 21.07 -10.77 -3.87
CA GLN A 253 21.27 -10.97 -5.30
C GLN A 253 21.48 -9.66 -6.07
N ALA A 254 20.64 -8.64 -5.81
CA ALA A 254 20.72 -7.39 -6.57
C ALA A 254 22.03 -6.61 -6.35
N ARG A 255 22.71 -6.77 -5.20
CA ARG A 255 24.02 -6.10 -4.97
C ARG A 255 25.11 -6.50 -5.97
N ASN A 256 24.95 -7.66 -6.60
CA ASN A 256 25.87 -8.15 -7.64
C ASN A 256 25.38 -7.85 -9.07
N MET A 257 24.29 -7.09 -9.20
CA MET A 257 23.68 -6.70 -10.47
C MET A 257 23.90 -5.21 -10.73
N ARG A 258 23.69 -4.80 -11.98
CA ARG A 258 23.62 -3.36 -12.32
C ARG A 258 22.25 -2.82 -11.87
N ASN A 259 22.26 -1.91 -10.93
CA ASN A 259 21.03 -1.35 -10.38
C ASN A 259 20.77 0.07 -10.91
N HIS A 260 19.58 0.27 -11.42
CA HIS A 260 19.13 1.53 -11.99
C HIS A 260 17.85 2.01 -11.31
N SER A 261 17.61 3.30 -11.37
CA SER A 261 16.37 3.90 -10.89
C SER A 261 15.90 5.01 -11.82
N VAL A 262 14.61 4.98 -12.14
CA VAL A 262 13.94 5.95 -12.99
C VAL A 262 12.69 6.48 -12.30
N LEU A 263 12.57 7.79 -12.21
CA LEU A 263 11.35 8.48 -11.81
C LEU A 263 10.55 8.83 -13.07
N VAL A 264 9.37 8.25 -13.23
CA VAL A 264 8.49 8.44 -14.39
C VAL A 264 7.41 9.48 -14.05
N LEU A 265 7.42 10.58 -14.76
CA LEU A 265 6.46 11.68 -14.63
C LEU A 265 5.37 11.53 -15.70
N THR A 266 4.24 10.94 -15.34
CA THR A 266 3.23 10.51 -16.32
C THR A 266 2.46 11.67 -16.96
N LYS A 267 2.49 12.86 -16.36
CA LYS A 267 1.89 14.09 -16.90
C LYS A 267 2.92 15.05 -17.54
N ALA A 268 4.20 14.73 -17.48
CA ALA A 268 5.23 15.53 -18.13
C ALA A 268 5.24 15.29 -19.65
N LYS A 269 5.59 16.33 -20.40
CA LYS A 269 5.81 16.27 -21.84
C LYS A 269 7.29 16.46 -22.13
N LYS A 270 7.90 15.53 -22.87
CA LYS A 270 9.31 15.61 -23.32
C LYS A 270 10.30 15.94 -22.20
N HIS A 271 10.08 15.35 -21.01
CA HIS A 271 10.96 15.53 -19.88
C HIS A 271 12.01 14.42 -19.85
N LEU A 272 13.27 14.77 -19.80
CA LEU A 272 14.38 13.84 -19.60
C LEU A 272 15.50 14.59 -18.89
N LYS A 273 15.79 14.21 -17.64
CA LYS A 273 16.90 14.76 -16.86
C LYS A 273 17.64 13.64 -16.14
N LYS A 274 18.90 13.87 -15.86
CA LYS A 274 19.74 12.97 -15.08
C LYS A 274 20.13 13.67 -13.79
N HIS A 275 19.75 13.08 -12.68
CA HIS A 275 20.17 13.48 -11.35
C HIS A 275 21.21 12.50 -10.83
N ASP A 276 21.83 12.78 -9.69
CA ASP A 276 22.82 11.89 -9.08
C ASP A 276 22.27 10.47 -8.85
N GLY A 277 22.55 9.59 -9.78
CA GLY A 277 22.16 8.17 -9.75
C GLY A 277 20.70 7.86 -10.10
N VAL A 278 19.88 8.84 -10.49
CA VAL A 278 18.48 8.68 -10.91
C VAL A 278 18.24 9.39 -12.24
N THR A 279 17.50 8.75 -13.14
CA THR A 279 17.00 9.41 -14.35
C THR A 279 15.53 9.78 -14.11
N THR A 280 15.14 11.01 -14.43
CA THR A 280 13.74 11.44 -14.44
C THR A 280 13.27 11.62 -15.87
N CYS A 281 12.12 11.05 -16.22
CA CYS A 281 11.62 11.09 -17.59
C CYS A 281 10.11 11.18 -17.67
N SER A 282 9.62 11.72 -18.80
CA SER A 282 8.22 11.51 -19.22
C SER A 282 8.04 10.09 -19.78
N LYS A 283 6.80 9.63 -19.88
CA LYS A 283 6.45 8.33 -20.45
C LYS A 283 6.99 8.13 -21.88
N ASP A 284 7.14 9.21 -22.63
CA ASP A 284 7.61 9.19 -24.02
C ASP A 284 9.03 8.61 -24.17
N TYR A 285 9.88 8.77 -23.15
CA TYR A 285 11.27 8.28 -23.16
C TYR A 285 11.47 6.96 -22.42
N LEU A 286 10.41 6.42 -21.78
CA LEU A 286 10.56 5.25 -20.90
C LEU A 286 11.02 4.00 -21.67
N SER A 287 10.48 3.77 -22.85
CA SER A 287 10.87 2.63 -23.69
C SER A 287 12.36 2.67 -24.07
N ASP A 288 12.86 3.83 -24.51
CA ASP A 288 14.26 4.00 -24.89
C ASP A 288 15.20 3.80 -23.71
N ILE A 289 14.83 4.34 -22.53
CA ILE A 289 15.61 4.19 -21.31
C ILE A 289 15.70 2.72 -20.90
N ILE A 290 14.60 1.99 -20.93
CA ILE A 290 14.58 0.55 -20.60
C ILE A 290 15.47 -0.21 -21.59
N GLN A 291 15.36 0.06 -22.87
CA GLN A 291 16.19 -0.58 -23.88
C GLN A 291 17.67 -0.34 -23.64
N ILE A 292 18.07 0.90 -23.39
CA ILE A 292 19.47 1.26 -23.08
C ILE A 292 19.99 0.53 -21.84
N ILE A 293 19.19 0.44 -20.79
CA ILE A 293 19.59 -0.22 -19.52
C ILE A 293 19.80 -1.71 -19.71
N PHE A 294 18.96 -2.36 -20.49
CA PHE A 294 18.97 -3.81 -20.67
C PHE A 294 19.61 -4.27 -22.01
N GLU A 295 20.19 -3.35 -22.78
CA GLU A 295 20.79 -3.64 -24.10
C GLU A 295 21.84 -4.76 -24.08
N ASN A 296 22.65 -4.79 -23.01
CA ASN A 296 23.73 -5.76 -22.84
C ASN A 296 23.36 -6.91 -21.89
N ASP A 297 22.09 -7.10 -21.60
CA ASP A 297 21.67 -8.20 -20.73
C ASP A 297 21.68 -9.53 -21.50
N SER A 298 22.10 -10.58 -20.81
CA SER A 298 22.15 -11.91 -21.42
C SER A 298 20.71 -12.38 -21.75
N GLU A 299 20.57 -13.15 -22.81
CA GLU A 299 19.30 -13.82 -23.19
C GLU A 299 18.83 -14.86 -22.15
N ARG A 300 19.66 -15.15 -21.13
CA ARG A 300 19.30 -16.07 -20.05
C ARG A 300 18.18 -15.49 -19.19
N HIS A 301 17.24 -16.35 -18.84
CA HIS A 301 16.21 -16.01 -17.87
C HIS A 301 16.82 -15.73 -16.50
N ALA A 302 16.34 -14.69 -15.84
CA ALA A 302 16.65 -14.47 -14.43
C ALA A 302 16.04 -15.60 -13.58
N ASP A 303 16.74 -15.99 -12.53
CA ASP A 303 16.11 -16.73 -11.44
C ASP A 303 15.24 -15.78 -10.62
N ILE A 304 14.05 -15.49 -11.15
CA ILE A 304 13.15 -14.51 -10.54
C ILE A 304 12.69 -14.94 -9.13
N LYS A 305 12.51 -16.24 -8.88
CA LYS A 305 12.10 -16.73 -7.57
C LYS A 305 13.23 -16.54 -6.54
N GLY A 306 14.45 -16.91 -6.90
CA GLY A 306 15.61 -16.64 -6.07
C GLY A 306 15.79 -15.15 -5.81
N TRP A 307 15.61 -14.30 -6.82
CA TRP A 307 15.68 -12.85 -6.67
C TRP A 307 14.59 -12.29 -5.73
N LEU A 308 13.34 -12.69 -5.94
CA LEU A 308 12.20 -12.21 -5.14
C LEU A 308 12.30 -12.60 -3.65
N HIS A 309 12.92 -13.73 -3.35
CA HIS A 309 13.07 -14.27 -2.00
C HIS A 309 14.47 -14.08 -1.42
N ALA A 310 15.36 -13.39 -2.12
CA ALA A 310 16.68 -13.10 -1.63
C ALA A 310 16.62 -12.23 -0.36
N PRO A 311 17.36 -12.59 0.70
CA PRO A 311 17.36 -11.81 1.92
C PRO A 311 17.99 -10.43 1.72
N PHE A 312 17.63 -9.51 2.59
CA PHE A 312 18.32 -8.25 2.76
C PHE A 312 19.31 -8.38 3.90
N THR A 313 20.60 -8.32 3.59
CA THR A 313 21.71 -8.50 4.53
C THR A 313 22.61 -7.27 4.54
N ASP A 314 23.42 -7.09 5.62
CA ASP A 314 24.45 -6.04 5.69
C ASP A 314 25.62 -6.31 4.76
#